data_239ef1fcf5138497db4dc25d4ab91815
#
_entry.id   239ef1fcf5138497db4dc25d4ab91815
#
_cell.length_a   1.000
_cell.length_b   1.000
_cell.length_c   1.000
_cell.angle_alpha   90.00
_cell.angle_beta   90.00
_cell.angle_gamma   90.00
#
_symmetry.space_group_name_H-M   'P 1'
#
loop_
_entity.id
_entity.type
_entity.pdbx_description
1 polymer ?
#
loop_
_entity_poly.entity_id
_entity_poly.type
_entity_poly.pdbx_seq_one_letter_code
_entity_poly.pdbx_strand_id
1 'polypeptide(L)'
;MSDPIGVIHGRFQMLHLGHMEYLLAGKARCERLIIGISNPDATVTRFSSASPHRSLEEANPLTYFERYEMIRGSLLESGVSREEFDIVPFPVNCPELLFNYVPQKAKFYMTLYDQWSLEKKAMLEGLGCVVEVMWQRTDADRLTSGTEVRERIRSGQPWAHLVPPFVYQYMAQQGIDRRFREKA
;
A
#
# COMPACT_ATOMS: atom_id res chain seq x y z
N MET A 1 7.77 -2.51 -24.72
CA MET A 1 8.95 -2.20 -23.89
C MET A 1 8.42 -1.92 -22.48
N SER A 2 9.03 -2.49 -21.46
CA SER A 2 8.70 -2.21 -20.05
C SER A 2 9.23 -0.81 -19.66
N ASP A 3 8.55 -0.14 -18.74
CA ASP A 3 9.05 1.12 -18.19
C ASP A 3 10.30 0.84 -17.33
N PRO A 4 11.35 1.68 -17.35
CA PRO A 4 12.54 1.43 -16.53
C PRO A 4 12.20 1.44 -15.03
N ILE A 5 11.41 2.43 -14.57
CA ILE A 5 11.01 2.57 -13.18
C ILE A 5 9.52 2.85 -13.09
N GLY A 6 8.81 1.98 -12.36
CA GLY A 6 7.41 2.17 -11.98
C GLY A 6 7.28 2.56 -10.51
N VAL A 7 6.24 3.29 -10.16
CA VAL A 7 5.90 3.66 -8.79
C VAL A 7 4.46 3.25 -8.50
N ILE A 8 4.28 2.55 -7.40
CA ILE A 8 2.98 2.23 -6.80
C ILE A 8 2.97 2.75 -5.37
N HIS A 9 1.84 3.22 -4.90
CA HIS A 9 1.73 3.65 -3.50
C HIS A 9 0.44 3.19 -2.84
N GLY A 10 0.49 3.03 -1.54
CA GLY A 10 -0.64 2.63 -0.73
C GLY A 10 -0.35 2.72 0.77
N ARG A 11 -1.40 2.61 1.59
CA ARG A 11 -1.23 2.57 3.06
C ARG A 11 -0.77 1.20 3.55
N PHE A 12 -1.22 0.14 2.90
CA PHE A 12 -0.92 -1.26 3.25
C PHE A 12 -1.17 -1.58 4.74
N GLN A 13 -2.33 -1.16 5.26
CA GLN A 13 -2.77 -1.31 6.66
C GLN A 13 -3.90 -2.35 6.81
N MET A 14 -3.68 -3.64 6.57
CA MET A 14 -2.43 -4.38 6.27
C MET A 14 -2.36 -4.78 4.79
N LEU A 15 -1.24 -5.39 4.40
CA LEU A 15 -1.10 -5.98 3.07
C LEU A 15 -2.05 -7.18 2.94
N HIS A 16 -2.80 -7.24 1.85
CA HIS A 16 -3.78 -8.29 1.54
C HIS A 16 -3.72 -8.68 0.06
N LEU A 17 -4.47 -9.71 -0.35
CA LEU A 17 -4.40 -10.25 -1.72
C LEU A 17 -4.73 -9.21 -2.80
N GLY A 18 -5.67 -8.29 -2.54
CA GLY A 18 -5.95 -7.20 -3.48
C GLY A 18 -4.76 -6.22 -3.65
N HIS A 19 -3.97 -6.01 -2.61
CA HIS A 19 -2.71 -5.27 -2.74
C HIS A 19 -1.66 -6.05 -3.54
N MET A 20 -1.57 -7.37 -3.34
CA MET A 20 -0.62 -8.20 -4.11
C MET A 20 -0.95 -8.21 -5.59
N GLU A 21 -2.22 -8.33 -5.96
CA GLU A 21 -2.66 -8.18 -7.35
C GLU A 21 -2.16 -6.85 -7.95
N TYR A 22 -2.32 -5.76 -7.22
CA TYR A 22 -1.90 -4.42 -7.63
C TYR A 22 -0.38 -4.31 -7.78
N LEU A 23 0.39 -4.79 -6.79
CA LEU A 23 1.85 -4.76 -6.81
C LEU A 23 2.43 -5.59 -7.95
N LEU A 24 1.95 -6.82 -8.13
CA LEU A 24 2.44 -7.72 -9.18
C LEU A 24 2.08 -7.23 -10.58
N ALA A 25 0.89 -6.66 -10.75
CA ALA A 25 0.49 -6.05 -12.03
C ALA A 25 1.34 -4.82 -12.37
N GLY A 26 1.71 -3.99 -11.40
CA GLY A 26 2.65 -2.89 -11.59
C GLY A 26 4.06 -3.37 -11.91
N LYS A 27 4.55 -4.40 -11.18
CA LYS A 27 5.87 -4.99 -11.44
C LYS A 27 5.98 -5.56 -12.85
N ALA A 28 4.92 -6.19 -13.37
CA ALA A 28 4.90 -6.72 -14.73
C ALA A 28 5.03 -5.65 -15.82
N ARG A 29 4.88 -4.36 -15.50
CA ARG A 29 4.97 -3.22 -16.44
C ARG A 29 6.31 -2.51 -16.42
N CYS A 30 7.16 -2.76 -15.42
CA CYS A 30 8.43 -2.06 -15.26
C CYS A 30 9.57 -3.01 -14.90
N GLU A 31 10.80 -2.55 -15.16
CA GLU A 31 12.00 -3.30 -14.78
C GLU A 31 12.21 -3.25 -13.25
N ARG A 32 12.05 -2.07 -12.65
CA ARG A 32 12.16 -1.87 -11.20
C ARG A 32 10.93 -1.16 -10.66
N LEU A 33 10.31 -1.74 -9.62
CA LEU A 33 9.13 -1.19 -8.98
C LEU A 33 9.50 -0.50 -7.66
N ILE A 34 9.11 0.76 -7.49
CA ILE A 34 9.19 1.47 -6.22
C ILE A 34 7.81 1.42 -5.56
N ILE A 35 7.76 0.87 -4.35
CA ILE A 35 6.55 0.78 -3.54
C ILE A 35 6.58 1.85 -2.46
N GLY A 36 5.72 2.85 -2.61
CA GLY A 36 5.56 3.94 -1.68
C GLY A 36 4.58 3.60 -0.55
N ILE A 37 5.03 3.57 0.69
CA ILE A 37 4.17 3.38 1.86
C ILE A 37 3.69 4.75 2.34
N SER A 38 2.38 5.03 2.14
CA SER A 38 1.74 6.26 2.61
C SER A 38 1.60 6.24 4.14
N ASN A 39 1.49 7.44 4.72
CA ASN A 39 1.39 7.64 6.17
C ASN A 39 2.51 6.87 6.90
N PRO A 40 3.79 7.20 6.63
CA PRO A 40 4.91 6.46 7.22
C PRO A 40 4.98 6.61 8.74
N ASP A 41 4.51 7.72 9.28
CA ASP A 41 4.45 8.00 10.72
C ASP A 41 3.24 8.89 11.09
N ALA A 42 3.02 9.07 12.41
CA ALA A 42 1.89 9.82 12.93
C ALA A 42 1.94 11.34 12.61
N THR A 43 3.12 11.91 12.38
CA THR A 43 3.27 13.34 12.06
C THR A 43 2.72 13.65 10.67
N VAL A 44 3.00 12.79 9.71
CA VAL A 44 2.49 12.91 8.32
C VAL A 44 1.00 12.61 8.25
N THR A 45 0.48 11.77 9.16
CA THR A 45 -0.94 11.37 9.20
C THR A 45 -1.86 12.50 9.67
N ARG A 46 -1.38 13.44 10.46
CA ARG A 46 -2.18 14.52 11.10
C ARG A 46 -2.83 15.50 10.13
N PHE A 47 -2.41 15.59 8.87
CA PHE A 47 -2.80 16.65 7.95
C PHE A 47 -3.66 16.23 6.74
N SER A 48 -4.29 15.04 6.77
CA SER A 48 -5.19 14.66 5.69
C SER A 48 -6.60 15.21 5.89
N SER A 49 -6.84 16.45 5.44
CA SER A 49 -8.20 17.03 5.39
C SER A 49 -9.12 16.31 4.39
N ALA A 50 -8.56 15.66 3.38
CA ALA A 50 -9.30 15.01 2.31
C ALA A 50 -9.89 13.64 2.67
N SER A 51 -9.46 13.03 3.78
CA SER A 51 -10.04 11.78 4.28
C SER A 51 -9.78 11.61 5.78
N PRO A 52 -10.58 12.25 6.66
CA PRO A 52 -10.38 12.23 8.11
C PRO A 52 -10.28 10.82 8.69
N HIS A 53 -11.11 9.88 8.20
CA HIS A 53 -11.11 8.48 8.66
C HIS A 53 -9.78 7.75 8.41
N ARG A 54 -9.03 8.14 7.37
CA ARG A 54 -7.74 7.50 7.03
C ARG A 54 -6.58 8.03 7.89
N SER A 55 -6.79 9.12 8.61
CA SER A 55 -5.82 9.75 9.52
C SER A 55 -5.93 9.23 10.95
N LEU A 56 -6.98 8.49 11.30
CA LEU A 56 -7.18 7.94 12.64
C LEU A 56 -6.12 6.87 12.95
N GLU A 57 -5.68 6.83 14.22
CA GLU A 57 -4.74 5.81 14.71
C GLU A 57 -5.27 4.39 14.51
N GLU A 58 -6.56 4.19 14.72
CA GLU A 58 -7.25 2.91 14.50
C GLU A 58 -7.22 2.43 13.05
N ALA A 59 -7.12 3.36 12.08
CA ALA A 59 -6.99 3.05 10.67
C ALA A 59 -5.54 2.79 10.24
N ASN A 60 -4.55 3.08 11.12
CA ASN A 60 -3.11 2.95 10.87
C ASN A 60 -2.40 2.17 11.98
N PRO A 61 -2.86 0.96 12.33
CA PRO A 61 -2.37 0.20 13.48
C PRO A 61 -0.98 -0.40 13.31
N LEU A 62 -0.47 -0.48 12.07
CA LEU A 62 0.84 -1.05 11.76
C LEU A 62 1.87 0.06 11.60
N THR A 63 3.07 -0.17 12.15
CA THR A 63 4.24 0.69 11.94
C THR A 63 4.69 0.66 10.47
N TYR A 64 5.53 1.63 10.09
CA TYR A 64 6.16 1.61 8.76
C TYR A 64 6.96 0.32 8.54
N PHE A 65 7.76 -0.09 9.54
CA PHE A 65 8.62 -1.25 9.43
C PHE A 65 7.84 -2.56 9.30
N GLU A 66 6.74 -2.73 10.03
CA GLU A 66 5.87 -3.90 9.89
C GLU A 66 5.29 -4.01 8.48
N ARG A 67 4.84 -2.91 7.91
CA ARG A 67 4.33 -2.86 6.53
C ARG A 67 5.43 -3.12 5.51
N TYR A 68 6.61 -2.56 5.73
CA TYR A 68 7.80 -2.81 4.92
C TYR A 68 8.13 -4.31 4.87
N GLU A 69 8.21 -4.99 6.02
CA GLU A 69 8.51 -6.41 6.10
C GLU A 69 7.43 -7.27 5.41
N MET A 70 6.15 -6.93 5.61
CA MET A 70 5.03 -7.63 4.94
C MET A 70 5.15 -7.52 3.42
N ILE A 71 5.41 -6.34 2.88
CA ILE A 71 5.54 -6.12 1.43
C ILE A 71 6.77 -6.86 0.91
N ARG A 72 7.93 -6.67 1.57
CA ARG A 72 9.19 -7.30 1.16
C ARG A 72 9.09 -8.81 1.11
N GLY A 73 8.62 -9.41 2.19
CA GLY A 73 8.52 -10.87 2.29
C GLY A 73 7.51 -11.46 1.29
N SER A 74 6.37 -10.79 1.10
CA SER A 74 5.35 -11.27 0.15
C SER A 74 5.79 -11.17 -1.31
N LEU A 75 6.55 -10.13 -1.68
CA LEU A 75 7.12 -10.02 -3.03
C LEU A 75 8.16 -11.10 -3.28
N LEU A 76 9.07 -11.34 -2.32
CA LEU A 76 10.06 -12.40 -2.41
C LEU A 76 9.41 -13.78 -2.50
N GLU A 77 8.38 -14.05 -1.68
CA GLU A 77 7.59 -15.29 -1.73
C GLU A 77 6.89 -15.48 -3.09
N SER A 78 6.51 -14.37 -3.74
CA SER A 78 5.91 -14.36 -5.08
C SER A 78 6.94 -14.48 -6.22
N GLY A 79 8.23 -14.64 -5.92
CA GLY A 79 9.30 -14.82 -6.91
C GLY A 79 9.86 -13.53 -7.49
N VAL A 80 9.53 -12.36 -6.92
CA VAL A 80 10.14 -11.07 -7.34
C VAL A 80 11.50 -10.94 -6.67
N SER A 81 12.57 -10.76 -7.44
CA SER A 81 13.93 -10.61 -6.91
C SER A 81 14.08 -9.31 -6.11
N ARG A 82 14.99 -9.31 -5.13
CA ARG A 82 15.21 -8.13 -4.27
C ARG A 82 15.68 -6.90 -5.05
N GLU A 83 16.41 -7.10 -6.12
CA GLU A 83 16.94 -6.07 -6.99
C GLU A 83 15.88 -5.41 -7.88
N GLU A 84 14.72 -6.05 -8.01
CA GLU A 84 13.63 -5.59 -8.87
C GLU A 84 12.66 -4.64 -8.18
N PHE A 85 12.81 -4.39 -6.87
CA PHE A 85 11.93 -3.46 -6.15
C PHE A 85 12.63 -2.72 -5.02
N ASP A 86 12.10 -1.55 -4.71
CA ASP A 86 12.40 -0.76 -3.50
C ASP A 86 11.12 -0.43 -2.74
N ILE A 87 11.25 -0.24 -1.44
CA ILE A 87 10.15 0.18 -0.57
C ILE A 87 10.58 1.46 0.13
N VAL A 88 9.79 2.52 -0.03
CA VAL A 88 10.13 3.86 0.46
C VAL A 88 8.95 4.51 1.17
N PRO A 89 9.17 5.50 2.05
CA PRO A 89 8.10 6.36 2.53
C PRO A 89 7.45 7.14 1.37
N PHE A 90 6.15 7.35 1.44
CA PHE A 90 5.41 8.09 0.42
C PHE A 90 4.58 9.21 1.09
N PRO A 91 5.07 10.45 1.08
CA PRO A 91 4.44 11.56 1.80
C PRO A 91 3.28 12.16 0.98
N VAL A 92 2.20 11.38 0.75
CA VAL A 92 1.05 11.79 -0.07
C VAL A 92 0.39 13.09 0.43
N ASN A 93 0.50 13.40 1.72
CA ASN A 93 -0.04 14.63 2.32
C ASN A 93 0.94 15.83 2.29
N CYS A 94 2.18 15.59 1.85
CA CYS A 94 3.23 16.61 1.68
C CYS A 94 3.86 16.40 0.30
N PRO A 95 3.10 16.65 -0.78
CA PRO A 95 3.51 16.29 -2.14
C PRO A 95 4.80 16.97 -2.59
N GLU A 96 5.14 18.13 -2.02
CA GLU A 96 6.41 18.84 -2.24
C GLU A 96 7.63 18.02 -1.83
N LEU A 97 7.48 17.03 -0.95
CA LEU A 97 8.56 16.14 -0.49
C LEU A 97 8.67 14.86 -1.32
N LEU A 98 7.76 14.61 -2.26
CA LEU A 98 7.64 13.35 -2.97
C LEU A 98 8.95 12.94 -3.68
N PHE A 99 9.60 13.89 -4.34
CA PHE A 99 10.82 13.61 -5.11
C PHE A 99 12.10 13.45 -4.26
N ASN A 100 11.99 13.54 -2.93
CA ASN A 100 13.05 13.09 -2.04
C ASN A 100 13.08 11.53 -1.95
N TYR A 101 11.99 10.85 -2.31
CA TYR A 101 11.81 9.41 -2.15
C TYR A 101 11.66 8.65 -3.47
N VAL A 102 11.15 9.30 -4.52
CA VAL A 102 10.93 8.67 -5.82
C VAL A 102 11.48 9.53 -6.96
N PRO A 103 12.01 8.94 -8.04
CA PRO A 103 12.50 9.70 -9.19
C PRO A 103 11.34 10.40 -9.92
N GLN A 104 11.55 11.64 -10.30
CA GLN A 104 10.56 12.43 -11.05
C GLN A 104 10.16 11.80 -12.39
N LYS A 105 11.10 11.10 -13.04
CA LYS A 105 10.88 10.45 -14.35
C LYS A 105 10.24 9.06 -14.27
N ALA A 106 9.93 8.58 -13.07
CA ALA A 106 9.24 7.31 -12.92
C ALA A 106 7.79 7.39 -13.41
N LYS A 107 7.25 6.28 -13.86
CA LYS A 107 5.84 6.16 -14.22
C LYS A 107 5.03 5.68 -13.02
N PHE A 108 3.98 6.41 -12.67
CA PHE A 108 3.12 6.10 -11.55
C PHE A 108 1.94 5.25 -12.00
N TYR A 109 1.77 4.07 -11.43
CA TYR A 109 0.64 3.18 -11.71
C TYR A 109 -0.42 3.34 -10.63
N MET A 110 -1.68 3.48 -11.03
CA MET A 110 -2.80 3.68 -10.13
C MET A 110 -4.01 2.83 -10.50
N THR A 111 -4.80 2.50 -9.48
CA THR A 111 -6.20 2.07 -9.64
C THR A 111 -7.11 3.18 -9.16
N LEU A 112 -8.14 3.49 -9.93
CA LEU A 112 -9.18 4.44 -9.55
C LEU A 112 -10.36 3.69 -8.95
N TYR A 113 -10.78 4.06 -7.74
CA TYR A 113 -11.94 3.53 -7.05
C TYR A 113 -12.98 4.60 -6.74
N ASP A 114 -12.52 5.78 -6.35
CA ASP A 114 -13.31 6.84 -5.75
C ASP A 114 -12.78 8.24 -6.12
N GLN A 115 -13.49 9.26 -5.68
CA GLN A 115 -13.09 10.65 -5.88
C GLN A 115 -11.70 10.94 -5.32
N TRP A 116 -11.33 10.35 -4.18
CA TRP A 116 -10.01 10.50 -3.59
C TRP A 116 -8.87 9.98 -4.49
N SER A 117 -9.11 8.88 -5.21
CA SER A 117 -8.11 8.37 -6.17
C SER A 117 -7.96 9.27 -7.40
N LEU A 118 -9.03 9.95 -7.83
CA LEU A 118 -8.98 10.96 -8.88
C LEU A 118 -8.20 12.21 -8.44
N GLU A 119 -8.43 12.68 -7.21
CA GLU A 119 -7.68 13.83 -6.64
C GLU A 119 -6.18 13.52 -6.52
N LYS A 120 -5.82 12.32 -6.10
CA LYS A 120 -4.41 11.89 -6.08
C LYS A 120 -3.78 11.85 -7.46
N LYS A 121 -4.52 11.35 -8.46
CA LYS A 121 -4.08 11.37 -9.85
C LYS A 121 -3.80 12.80 -10.30
N ALA A 122 -4.77 13.69 -10.11
CA ALA A 122 -4.62 15.10 -10.48
C ALA A 122 -3.44 15.78 -9.76
N MET A 123 -3.24 15.47 -8.48
CA MET A 123 -2.10 15.98 -7.70
C MET A 123 -0.76 15.51 -8.30
N LEU A 124 -0.61 14.21 -8.61
CA LEU A 124 0.61 13.67 -9.20
C LEU A 124 0.88 14.28 -10.59
N GLU A 125 -0.16 14.39 -11.43
CA GLU A 125 -0.04 15.03 -12.75
C GLU A 125 0.34 16.52 -12.63
N GLY A 126 -0.21 17.23 -11.63
CA GLY A 126 0.15 18.60 -11.32
C GLY A 126 1.63 18.78 -10.89
N LEU A 127 2.25 17.74 -10.35
CA LEU A 127 3.68 17.68 -10.04
C LEU A 127 4.53 17.29 -11.27
N GLY A 128 3.93 17.07 -12.43
CA GLY A 128 4.62 16.66 -13.66
C GLY A 128 4.91 15.15 -13.74
N CYS A 129 4.26 14.32 -12.89
CA CYS A 129 4.40 12.87 -12.96
C CYS A 129 3.62 12.30 -14.15
N VAL A 130 4.16 11.27 -14.78
CA VAL A 130 3.42 10.46 -15.75
C VAL A 130 2.60 9.41 -15.00
N VAL A 131 1.28 9.48 -15.10
CA VAL A 131 0.36 8.57 -14.41
C VAL A 131 -0.33 7.64 -15.39
N GLU A 132 -0.23 6.33 -15.17
CA GLU A 132 -0.98 5.31 -15.88
C GLU A 132 -2.07 4.72 -14.97
N VAL A 133 -3.31 4.81 -15.39
CA VAL A 133 -4.44 4.15 -14.72
C VAL A 133 -4.49 2.70 -15.21
N MET A 134 -4.08 1.75 -14.35
CA MET A 134 -4.13 0.33 -14.68
C MET A 134 -5.55 -0.22 -14.69
N TRP A 135 -6.36 0.22 -13.72
CA TRP A 135 -7.74 -0.20 -13.57
C TRP A 135 -8.64 0.93 -13.07
N GLN A 136 -9.87 0.89 -13.53
CA GLN A 136 -10.98 1.64 -12.95
C GLN A 136 -11.96 0.64 -12.36
N ARG A 137 -12.12 0.65 -11.04
CA ARG A 137 -12.85 -0.35 -10.26
C ARG A 137 -13.79 0.30 -9.26
N THR A 138 -14.81 -0.43 -8.86
CA THR A 138 -15.70 -0.08 -7.75
C THR A 138 -15.30 -0.83 -6.48
N ASP A 139 -15.93 -0.52 -5.34
CA ASP A 139 -15.70 -1.28 -4.10
C ASP A 139 -16.14 -2.75 -4.23
N ALA A 140 -17.12 -3.04 -5.10
CA ALA A 140 -17.57 -4.41 -5.39
C ALA A 140 -16.52 -5.27 -6.12
N ASP A 141 -15.56 -4.63 -6.81
CA ASP A 141 -14.50 -5.32 -7.54
C ASP A 141 -13.29 -5.67 -6.65
N ARG A 142 -13.34 -5.33 -5.36
CA ARG A 142 -12.25 -5.62 -4.43
C ARG A 142 -12.27 -7.08 -4.00
N LEU A 143 -11.14 -7.75 -4.10
CA LEU A 143 -10.96 -9.10 -3.58
C LEU A 143 -11.13 -9.15 -2.05
N THR A 144 -10.67 -8.12 -1.36
CA THR A 144 -10.76 -7.92 0.08
C THR A 144 -10.30 -6.49 0.44
N SER A 145 -10.43 -6.12 1.70
CA SER A 145 -9.96 -4.84 2.23
C SER A 145 -9.18 -5.01 3.52
N GLY A 146 -8.29 -4.07 3.82
CA GLY A 146 -7.58 -4.06 5.10
C GLY A 146 -8.54 -3.93 6.30
N THR A 147 -9.68 -3.29 6.13
CA THR A 147 -10.74 -3.22 7.16
C THR A 147 -11.33 -4.59 7.43
N GLU A 148 -11.73 -5.32 6.41
CA GLU A 148 -12.26 -6.68 6.55
C GLU A 148 -11.27 -7.60 7.28
N VAL A 149 -10.00 -7.59 6.86
CA VAL A 149 -8.98 -8.43 7.52
C VAL A 149 -8.85 -8.08 9.00
N ARG A 150 -8.79 -6.79 9.35
CA ARG A 150 -8.69 -6.36 10.76
C ARG A 150 -9.91 -6.75 11.59
N GLU A 151 -11.11 -6.63 11.05
CA GLU A 151 -12.35 -7.02 11.72
C GLU A 151 -12.40 -8.52 12.00
N ARG A 152 -11.99 -9.34 11.02
CA ARG A 152 -11.92 -10.80 11.21
C ARG A 152 -10.90 -11.18 12.29
N ILE A 153 -9.74 -10.53 12.35
CA ILE A 153 -8.76 -10.77 13.40
C ILE A 153 -9.34 -10.43 14.77
N ARG A 154 -9.99 -9.26 14.91
CA ARG A 154 -10.61 -8.80 16.16
C ARG A 154 -11.71 -9.76 16.64
N SER A 155 -12.54 -10.24 15.73
CA SER A 155 -13.64 -11.16 16.03
C SER A 155 -13.24 -12.63 16.09
N GLY A 156 -11.95 -12.97 15.95
CA GLY A 156 -11.46 -14.34 15.97
C GLY A 156 -11.89 -15.20 14.76
N GLN A 157 -12.36 -14.56 13.69
CA GLN A 157 -12.74 -15.25 12.46
C GLN A 157 -11.53 -15.62 11.59
N PRO A 158 -11.62 -16.66 10.74
CA PRO A 158 -10.55 -17.00 9.80
C PRO A 158 -10.25 -15.86 8.82
N TRP A 159 -8.96 -15.52 8.65
CA TRP A 159 -8.50 -14.43 7.79
C TRP A 159 -7.28 -14.79 6.93
N ALA A 160 -6.66 -15.96 7.15
CA ALA A 160 -5.46 -16.39 6.42
C ALA A 160 -5.65 -16.41 4.90
N HIS A 161 -6.86 -16.70 4.42
CA HIS A 161 -7.21 -16.75 2.99
C HIS A 161 -7.33 -15.37 2.33
N LEU A 162 -7.24 -14.27 3.07
CA LEU A 162 -7.37 -12.89 2.58
C LEU A 162 -6.01 -12.20 2.40
N VAL A 163 -4.95 -12.80 2.92
CA VAL A 163 -3.59 -12.22 2.93
C VAL A 163 -2.58 -13.17 2.33
N PRO A 164 -1.41 -12.69 1.88
CA PRO A 164 -0.29 -13.56 1.50
C PRO A 164 0.12 -14.49 2.66
N PRO A 165 0.58 -15.71 2.37
CA PRO A 165 1.06 -16.64 3.41
C PRO A 165 2.13 -16.02 4.31
N PHE A 166 3.08 -15.29 3.72
CA PHE A 166 4.10 -14.56 4.49
C PHE A 166 3.49 -13.59 5.51
N VAL A 167 2.48 -12.82 5.14
CA VAL A 167 1.83 -11.85 6.06
C VAL A 167 1.19 -12.57 7.24
N TYR A 168 0.49 -13.67 6.98
CA TYR A 168 -0.13 -14.47 8.04
C TYR A 168 0.89 -14.99 9.03
N GLN A 169 1.99 -15.58 8.54
CA GLN A 169 3.07 -16.12 9.37
C GLN A 169 3.79 -15.01 10.14
N TYR A 170 4.13 -13.90 9.47
CA TYR A 170 4.82 -12.76 10.09
C TYR A 170 4.00 -12.17 11.24
N MET A 171 2.71 -11.95 11.03
CA MET A 171 1.82 -11.42 12.06
C MET A 171 1.73 -12.33 13.28
N ALA A 172 1.62 -13.65 13.08
CA ALA A 172 1.58 -14.62 14.16
C ALA A 172 2.92 -14.67 14.94
N GLN A 173 4.05 -14.69 14.22
CA GLN A 173 5.38 -14.73 14.83
C GLN A 173 5.71 -13.48 15.65
N GLN A 174 5.29 -12.29 15.17
CA GLN A 174 5.51 -11.01 15.84
C GLN A 174 4.42 -10.66 16.87
N GLY A 175 3.39 -11.51 17.03
CA GLY A 175 2.28 -11.26 17.96
C GLY A 175 1.38 -10.07 17.55
N ILE A 176 1.45 -9.64 16.29
CA ILE A 176 0.68 -8.50 15.79
C ILE A 176 -0.81 -8.79 15.81
N ASP A 177 -1.21 -10.02 15.48
CA ASP A 177 -2.60 -10.47 15.52
C ASP A 177 -3.20 -10.38 16.93
N ARG A 178 -2.42 -10.65 17.99
CA ARG A 178 -2.84 -10.50 19.40
C ARG A 178 -3.10 -9.03 19.73
N ARG A 179 -2.18 -8.13 19.30
CA ARG A 179 -2.32 -6.68 19.49
C ARG A 179 -3.65 -6.14 18.92
N PHE A 180 -4.12 -6.71 17.81
CA PHE A 180 -5.41 -6.33 17.22
C PHE A 180 -6.61 -6.80 18.04
N ARG A 181 -6.51 -7.95 18.72
CA ARG A 181 -7.57 -8.50 19.60
C ARG A 181 -7.66 -7.79 20.93
N GLU A 182 -6.53 -7.34 21.48
CA GLU A 182 -6.46 -6.66 22.78
C GLU A 182 -6.99 -5.21 22.73
N LYS A 183 -7.05 -4.61 21.54
CA LYS A 183 -7.61 -3.26 21.32
C LYS A 183 -9.07 -3.27 20.86
N ALA A 184 -9.75 -4.42 20.91
CA ALA A 184 -11.13 -4.61 20.48
C ALA A 184 -12.14 -4.27 21.59
#